data_3dcc11bc6f5ba9b6fb769020df20eb6a
#
_entry.id   3dcc11bc6f5ba9b6fb769020df20eb6a
#
_cell.length_a   1.000
_cell.length_b   1.000
_cell.length_c   1.000
_cell.angle_alpha   90.00
_cell.angle_beta   90.00
_cell.angle_gamma   90.00
#
_symmetry.space_group_name_H-M   'P 1'
#
loop_
_entity.id
_entity.type
_entity.pdbx_description
1 polymer ?
#
loop_
_entity_poly.entity_id
_entity_poly.type
_entity_poly.pdbx_seq_one_letter_code
_entity_poly.pdbx_strand_id
1 'polypeptide(L)'
;YIMSDVKTYVAGHKSPDTDSICSAISYANLKNQMGIPAQPICAGQANKETSFALQYFGFEHPEIVTSFAVTVEDVVEAIPAVDAKASLQDVLAWRKQYEMNRIPVVENGNSYVGTITAQRLIDALEAAMGGHTATAGEICTKTSCQVISKETKLRDFKANSHIGGYPVVDNGTYIGIIRSNIEAPKQKTKVVLVDHNEKVQIIDDIEEAELIENIDHHRIGGLVTDIPIFIHYETVGCTCTILANLYWQYGQEIPKNIAGLMLSAIISDTVLFRSPTCTEKDKETAKKLATIAGVNLEEYGMELLKAGSDVSDYSDEKIVRTDLKEFEANGKIISIGQIQVMDTTDILGR
;
A
#
# COMPACT_ATOMS: atom_id res chain seq x y z
N TYR A 1 -3.67 11.54 27.16
CA TYR A 1 -2.71 10.96 26.19
C TYR A 1 -3.52 10.05 25.30
N ILE A 2 -3.93 10.55 24.13
CA ILE A 2 -4.42 9.73 23.04
C ILE A 2 -3.15 9.16 22.42
N MET A 3 -2.87 7.88 22.64
CA MET A 3 -1.89 7.18 21.82
C MET A 3 -2.46 7.23 20.40
N SER A 4 -1.80 7.96 19.52
CA SER A 4 -2.05 7.82 18.09
C SER A 4 -1.72 6.36 17.76
N ASP A 5 -2.72 5.60 17.33
CA ASP A 5 -2.55 4.21 16.94
C ASP A 5 -1.59 4.18 15.75
N VAL A 6 -0.31 3.87 16.03
CA VAL A 6 0.67 3.63 14.97
C VAL A 6 0.24 2.38 14.25
N LYS A 7 -0.23 2.57 13.05
CA LYS A 7 -0.70 1.49 12.19
C LYS A 7 0.47 0.57 11.86
N THR A 8 0.34 -0.71 12.17
CA THR A 8 1.29 -1.74 11.74
C THR A 8 0.74 -2.42 10.50
N TYR A 9 1.48 -2.34 9.40
CA TYR A 9 1.15 -3.06 8.18
C TYR A 9 1.88 -4.39 8.11
N VAL A 10 1.20 -5.42 7.61
CA VAL A 10 1.81 -6.71 7.25
C VAL A 10 1.75 -6.82 5.73
N ALA A 11 2.92 -6.90 5.11
CA ALA A 11 3.09 -6.82 3.67
C ALA A 11 3.84 -8.03 3.10
N GLY A 12 3.29 -8.62 2.05
CA GLY A 12 4.00 -9.54 1.16
C GLY A 12 4.80 -8.80 0.08
N HIS A 13 5.35 -9.54 -0.88
CA HIS A 13 6.20 -8.99 -1.94
C HIS A 13 5.43 -8.26 -3.06
N LYS A 14 6.16 -7.47 -3.87
CA LYS A 14 5.61 -6.60 -4.94
C LYS A 14 4.80 -7.32 -6.02
N SER A 15 5.12 -8.57 -6.31
CA SER A 15 4.39 -9.39 -7.28
C SER A 15 3.56 -10.43 -6.53
N PRO A 16 2.46 -10.03 -5.87
CA PRO A 16 1.81 -10.85 -4.87
C PRO A 16 1.25 -12.13 -5.48
N ASP A 17 1.60 -13.25 -4.86
CA ASP A 17 1.05 -14.58 -5.12
C ASP A 17 0.16 -15.03 -3.95
N THR A 18 -0.16 -16.32 -3.93
CA THR A 18 -1.07 -16.86 -2.92
C THR A 18 -0.43 -16.89 -1.54
N ASP A 19 0.88 -17.24 -1.40
CA ASP A 19 1.53 -17.21 -0.09
C ASP A 19 1.69 -15.78 0.42
N SER A 20 2.14 -14.87 -0.41
CA SER A 20 2.33 -13.47 -0.08
C SER A 20 1.08 -12.81 0.53
N ILE A 21 -0.08 -12.97 -0.11
CA ILE A 21 -1.35 -12.36 0.36
C ILE A 21 -1.91 -13.12 1.56
N CYS A 22 -1.95 -14.46 1.51
CA CYS A 22 -2.48 -15.26 2.61
C CYS A 22 -1.63 -15.14 3.88
N SER A 23 -0.30 -15.04 3.75
CA SER A 23 0.61 -14.80 4.87
C SER A 23 0.37 -13.44 5.49
N ALA A 24 0.20 -12.39 4.69
CA ALA A 24 -0.10 -11.05 5.20
C ALA A 24 -1.39 -11.02 6.02
N ILE A 25 -2.47 -11.61 5.51
CA ILE A 25 -3.77 -11.70 6.20
C ILE A 25 -3.64 -12.53 7.48
N SER A 26 -2.99 -13.70 7.40
CA SER A 26 -2.89 -14.63 8.51
C SER A 26 -2.04 -14.06 9.66
N TYR A 27 -0.91 -13.41 9.33
CA TYR A 27 -0.06 -12.83 10.37
C TYR A 27 -0.66 -11.58 11.00
N ALA A 28 -1.35 -10.74 10.21
CA ALA A 28 -2.11 -9.61 10.76
C ALA A 28 -3.20 -10.11 11.73
N ASN A 29 -3.89 -11.21 11.41
CA ASN A 29 -4.85 -11.83 12.32
C ASN A 29 -4.19 -12.31 13.63
N LEU A 30 -3.05 -12.98 13.54
CA LEU A 30 -2.28 -13.43 14.72
C LEU A 30 -1.90 -12.23 15.62
N LYS A 31 -1.37 -11.17 15.04
CA LYS A 31 -1.02 -9.93 15.77
C LYS A 31 -2.23 -9.34 16.48
N ASN A 32 -3.37 -9.26 15.80
CA ASN A 32 -4.61 -8.71 16.37
C ASN A 32 -5.11 -9.57 17.53
N GLN A 33 -5.02 -10.91 17.45
CA GLN A 33 -5.36 -11.80 18.57
C GLN A 33 -4.43 -11.60 19.77
N MET A 34 -3.18 -11.24 19.53
CA MET A 34 -2.21 -10.91 20.57
C MET A 34 -2.35 -9.47 21.12
N GLY A 35 -3.36 -8.72 20.68
CA GLY A 35 -3.60 -7.35 21.10
C GLY A 35 -2.68 -6.31 20.44
N ILE A 36 -2.01 -6.67 19.35
CA ILE A 36 -1.15 -5.79 18.56
C ILE A 36 -1.90 -5.41 17.29
N PRO A 37 -2.43 -4.18 17.15
CA PRO A 37 -3.18 -3.76 15.97
C PRO A 37 -2.34 -3.88 14.71
N ALA A 38 -2.81 -4.67 13.74
CA ALA A 38 -2.14 -4.90 12.47
C ALA A 38 -3.15 -5.01 11.33
N GLN A 39 -2.77 -4.53 10.15
CA GLN A 39 -3.57 -4.55 8.94
C GLN A 39 -2.78 -5.22 7.81
N PRO A 40 -3.38 -6.21 7.11
CA PRO A 40 -2.77 -6.77 5.93
C PRO A 40 -2.85 -5.78 4.77
N ILE A 41 -1.77 -5.68 3.99
CA ILE A 41 -1.71 -4.94 2.73
C ILE A 41 -1.05 -5.80 1.66
N CYS A 42 -1.23 -5.41 0.41
CA CYS A 42 -0.55 -6.02 -0.73
C CYS A 42 -0.06 -4.96 -1.72
N ALA A 43 0.91 -5.30 -2.56
CA ALA A 43 1.48 -4.35 -3.51
C ALA A 43 0.78 -4.33 -4.87
N GLY A 44 -0.18 -5.22 -5.10
CA GLY A 44 -0.87 -5.34 -6.38
C GLY A 44 -2.10 -6.23 -6.32
N GLN A 45 -2.72 -6.45 -7.47
CA GLN A 45 -3.91 -7.29 -7.59
C GLN A 45 -3.57 -8.77 -7.37
N ALA A 46 -4.47 -9.47 -6.70
CA ALA A 46 -4.41 -10.92 -6.56
C ALA A 46 -4.54 -11.61 -7.93
N ASN A 47 -3.77 -12.66 -8.13
CA ASN A 47 -3.96 -13.56 -9.27
C ASN A 47 -5.25 -14.39 -9.14
N LYS A 48 -5.61 -15.17 -10.16
CA LYS A 48 -6.84 -15.98 -10.14
C LYS A 48 -6.87 -17.00 -9.01
N GLU A 49 -5.74 -17.63 -8.71
CA GLU A 49 -5.62 -18.61 -7.63
C GLU A 49 -5.86 -17.97 -6.26
N THR A 50 -5.18 -16.87 -6.00
CA THR A 50 -5.36 -16.09 -4.77
C THR A 50 -6.79 -15.55 -4.65
N SER A 51 -7.36 -15.04 -5.75
CA SER A 51 -8.74 -14.54 -5.78
C SER A 51 -9.75 -15.65 -5.47
N PHE A 52 -9.53 -16.86 -6.00
CA PHE A 52 -10.33 -18.03 -5.66
C PHE A 52 -10.26 -18.35 -4.16
N ALA A 53 -9.06 -18.39 -3.57
CA ALA A 53 -8.86 -18.67 -2.15
C ALA A 53 -9.56 -17.62 -1.26
N LEU A 54 -9.38 -16.33 -1.58
CA LEU A 54 -10.02 -15.24 -0.85
C LEU A 54 -11.54 -15.36 -0.89
N GLN A 55 -12.12 -15.57 -2.08
CA GLN A 55 -13.56 -15.71 -2.25
C GLN A 55 -14.10 -16.96 -1.52
N TYR A 56 -13.41 -18.09 -1.63
CA TYR A 56 -13.84 -19.36 -1.02
C TYR A 56 -13.93 -19.26 0.50
N PHE A 57 -12.98 -18.56 1.14
CA PHE A 57 -12.95 -18.39 2.60
C PHE A 57 -13.55 -17.07 3.09
N GLY A 58 -14.18 -16.28 2.21
CA GLY A 58 -14.95 -15.08 2.57
C GLY A 58 -14.10 -13.88 2.96
N PHE A 59 -12.97 -13.68 2.30
CA PHE A 59 -12.14 -12.50 2.46
C PHE A 59 -12.26 -11.55 1.28
N GLU A 60 -12.18 -10.27 1.58
CA GLU A 60 -11.95 -9.24 0.59
C GLU A 60 -10.46 -9.12 0.28
N HIS A 61 -10.16 -8.53 -0.88
CA HIS A 61 -8.78 -8.21 -1.27
C HIS A 61 -8.18 -7.19 -0.30
N PRO A 62 -6.96 -7.40 0.23
CA PRO A 62 -6.31 -6.41 1.08
C PRO A 62 -6.11 -5.06 0.37
N GLU A 63 -5.98 -4.00 1.16
CA GLU A 63 -5.66 -2.67 0.64
C GLU A 63 -4.37 -2.71 -0.19
N ILE A 64 -4.40 -2.08 -1.38
CA ILE A 64 -3.22 -1.99 -2.24
C ILE A 64 -2.40 -0.79 -1.83
N VAL A 65 -1.15 -1.05 -1.40
CA VAL A 65 -0.16 -0.04 -1.03
C VAL A 65 1.10 -0.29 -1.84
N THR A 66 1.45 0.62 -2.72
CA THR A 66 2.60 0.47 -3.62
C THR A 66 3.85 1.23 -3.18
N SER A 67 3.72 2.10 -2.17
CA SER A 67 4.81 2.93 -1.65
C SER A 67 4.55 3.29 -0.19
N PHE A 68 5.59 3.33 0.62
CA PHE A 68 5.57 3.84 2.00
C PHE A 68 6.07 5.30 2.09
N ALA A 69 6.22 5.98 0.96
CA ALA A 69 6.60 7.38 0.96
C ALA A 69 5.59 8.22 1.75
N VAL A 70 6.11 9.07 2.63
CA VAL A 70 5.30 10.12 3.26
C VAL A 70 4.87 11.11 2.18
N THR A 71 3.57 11.37 2.10
CA THR A 71 2.99 12.29 1.13
C THR A 71 2.52 13.59 1.78
N VAL A 72 2.16 14.55 0.96
CA VAL A 72 1.56 15.80 1.44
C VAL A 72 0.24 15.54 2.16
N GLU A 73 -0.51 14.49 1.79
CA GLU A 73 -1.75 14.09 2.48
C GLU A 73 -1.52 13.76 3.96
N ASP A 74 -0.37 13.17 4.30
CA ASP A 74 -0.05 12.78 5.68
C ASP A 74 0.27 13.97 6.60
N VAL A 75 0.55 15.15 6.03
CA VAL A 75 1.03 16.32 6.77
C VAL A 75 0.25 17.60 6.47
N VAL A 76 -0.77 17.55 5.61
CA VAL A 76 -1.60 18.70 5.28
C VAL A 76 -2.36 19.20 6.51
N GLU A 77 -2.32 20.50 6.74
CA GLU A 77 -3.12 21.14 7.79
C GLU A 77 -4.51 21.47 7.25
N ALA A 78 -5.55 21.03 7.93
CA ALA A 78 -6.95 21.31 7.56
C ALA A 78 -7.33 22.78 7.87
N ILE A 79 -6.60 23.73 7.28
CA ILE A 79 -6.88 25.16 7.39
C ILE A 79 -7.99 25.50 6.39
N PRO A 80 -9.12 26.13 6.84
CA PRO A 80 -10.20 26.46 5.92
C PRO A 80 -9.79 27.52 4.90
N ALA A 81 -10.31 27.41 3.67
CA ALA A 81 -10.17 28.45 2.66
C ALA A 81 -11.17 29.60 2.88
N VAL A 82 -10.98 30.70 2.18
CA VAL A 82 -11.91 31.84 2.15
C VAL A 82 -12.93 31.62 1.02
N ASP A 83 -14.20 31.87 1.26
CA ASP A 83 -15.23 31.84 0.22
C ASP A 83 -15.01 32.96 -0.81
N ALA A 84 -15.24 32.68 -2.09
CA ALA A 84 -15.08 33.66 -3.17
C ALA A 84 -15.93 34.93 -3.01
N LYS A 85 -17.03 34.87 -2.26
CA LYS A 85 -17.90 36.00 -1.95
C LYS A 85 -17.49 36.78 -0.71
N ALA A 86 -16.48 36.30 0.02
CA ALA A 86 -16.01 36.95 1.25
C ALA A 86 -15.48 38.34 0.99
N SER A 87 -15.66 39.22 1.98
CA SER A 87 -15.21 40.61 1.95
C SER A 87 -13.67 40.69 2.16
N LEU A 88 -13.08 41.84 1.83
CA LEU A 88 -11.68 42.15 2.17
C LEU A 88 -11.40 42.06 3.67
N GLN A 89 -12.39 42.38 4.51
CA GLN A 89 -12.26 42.26 5.98
C GLN A 89 -12.12 40.81 6.40
N ASP A 90 -12.91 39.90 5.81
CA ASP A 90 -12.81 38.47 6.07
C ASP A 90 -11.47 37.90 5.64
N VAL A 91 -10.97 38.33 4.47
CA VAL A 91 -9.64 37.95 3.97
C VAL A 91 -8.53 38.43 4.91
N LEU A 92 -8.62 39.65 5.42
CA LEU A 92 -7.68 40.18 6.41
C LEU A 92 -7.76 39.43 7.76
N ALA A 93 -8.96 39.11 8.21
CA ALA A 93 -9.18 38.33 9.43
C ALA A 93 -8.54 36.94 9.31
N TRP A 94 -8.76 36.29 8.17
CA TRP A 94 -8.14 34.98 7.87
C TRP A 94 -6.61 35.10 7.87
N ARG A 95 -6.05 36.09 7.15
CA ARG A 95 -4.59 36.32 7.09
C ARG A 95 -3.99 36.55 8.48
N LYS A 96 -4.67 37.27 9.32
CA LYS A 96 -4.26 37.56 10.71
C LYS A 96 -4.30 36.30 11.58
N GLN A 97 -5.34 35.49 11.41
CA GLN A 97 -5.53 34.28 12.18
C GLN A 97 -4.47 33.21 11.85
N TYR A 98 -4.17 33.00 10.56
CA TYR A 98 -3.28 31.91 10.09
C TYR A 98 -1.86 32.35 9.77
N GLU A 99 -1.58 33.67 9.80
CA GLU A 99 -0.26 34.29 9.56
C GLU A 99 0.38 33.89 8.21
N MET A 100 -0.44 33.78 7.16
CA MET A 100 0.01 33.35 5.85
C MET A 100 -0.13 34.44 4.79
N ASN A 101 0.77 34.41 3.79
CA ASN A 101 0.80 35.34 2.67
C ASN A 101 0.16 34.78 1.39
N ARG A 102 -0.36 33.56 1.43
CA ARG A 102 -1.16 32.92 0.39
C ARG A 102 -2.46 32.45 0.99
N ILE A 103 -3.54 33.00 0.50
CA ILE A 103 -4.89 32.78 1.03
C ILE A 103 -5.68 32.02 0.00
N PRO A 104 -6.02 30.74 0.23
CA PRO A 104 -6.79 29.94 -0.72
C PRO A 104 -8.23 30.45 -0.78
N VAL A 105 -8.77 30.46 -2.00
CA VAL A 105 -10.15 30.87 -2.26
C VAL A 105 -10.92 29.73 -2.87
N VAL A 106 -12.11 29.46 -2.34
CA VAL A 106 -13.02 28.41 -2.80
C VAL A 106 -14.40 28.93 -3.11
N GLU A 107 -15.16 28.17 -3.89
CA GLU A 107 -16.59 28.38 -4.12
C GLU A 107 -17.34 27.04 -3.98
N ASN A 108 -18.66 27.10 -3.85
CA ASN A 108 -19.54 25.92 -3.77
C ASN A 108 -19.06 24.84 -2.79
N GLY A 109 -18.66 25.26 -1.59
CA GLY A 109 -18.11 24.40 -0.55
C GLY A 109 -16.57 24.40 -0.59
N ASN A 110 -15.93 23.54 -1.38
CA ASN A 110 -14.48 23.39 -1.41
C ASN A 110 -13.88 23.40 -2.82
N SER A 111 -14.64 23.82 -3.85
CA SER A 111 -14.09 23.95 -5.21
C SER A 111 -13.04 25.05 -5.23
N TYR A 112 -11.79 24.71 -5.53
CA TYR A 112 -10.67 25.66 -5.53
C TYR A 112 -10.78 26.63 -6.70
N VAL A 113 -10.82 27.93 -6.41
CA VAL A 113 -10.93 29.00 -7.40
C VAL A 113 -9.56 29.64 -7.69
N GLY A 114 -8.73 29.81 -6.68
CA GLY A 114 -7.43 30.46 -6.79
C GLY A 114 -6.85 30.84 -5.43
N THR A 115 -5.80 31.68 -5.48
CA THR A 115 -5.10 32.14 -4.28
C THR A 115 -4.97 33.67 -4.30
N ILE A 116 -5.19 34.31 -3.17
CA ILE A 116 -4.85 35.72 -2.97
C ILE A 116 -3.41 35.78 -2.44
N THR A 117 -2.52 36.45 -3.16
CA THR A 117 -1.17 36.73 -2.67
C THR A 117 -1.15 38.01 -1.81
N ALA A 118 -0.10 38.18 -1.00
CA ALA A 118 0.08 39.40 -0.20
C ALA A 118 0.00 40.67 -1.05
N GLN A 119 0.62 40.65 -2.25
CA GLN A 119 0.60 41.83 -3.16
C GLN A 119 -0.83 42.13 -3.63
N ARG A 120 -1.58 41.10 -4.07
CA ARG A 120 -2.98 41.26 -4.49
C ARG A 120 -3.87 41.83 -3.40
N LEU A 121 -3.63 41.39 -2.16
CA LEU A 121 -4.36 41.89 -1.00
C LEU A 121 -4.01 43.39 -0.76
N ILE A 122 -2.75 43.78 -0.87
CA ILE A 122 -2.33 45.15 -0.70
C ILE A 122 -2.98 46.02 -1.79
N ASP A 123 -2.89 45.62 -3.07
CA ASP A 123 -3.47 46.36 -4.19
C ASP A 123 -5.00 46.56 -4.00
N ALA A 124 -5.70 45.53 -3.53
CA ALA A 124 -7.13 45.59 -3.24
C ALA A 124 -7.47 46.55 -2.08
N LEU A 125 -6.65 46.54 -1.04
CA LEU A 125 -6.83 47.45 0.11
C LEU A 125 -6.58 48.92 -0.28
N GLU A 126 -5.57 49.19 -1.13
CA GLU A 126 -5.31 50.54 -1.68
C GLU A 126 -6.49 51.00 -2.54
N ALA A 127 -7.03 50.11 -3.39
CA ALA A 127 -8.22 50.43 -4.18
C ALA A 127 -9.46 50.72 -3.30
N ALA A 128 -9.61 49.98 -2.18
CA ALA A 128 -10.70 50.16 -1.23
C ALA A 128 -10.62 51.52 -0.52
N MET A 129 -9.42 52.07 -0.27
CA MET A 129 -9.23 53.43 0.22
C MET A 129 -9.74 54.48 -0.75
N GLY A 130 -9.73 54.18 -2.06
CA GLY A 130 -10.33 54.97 -3.11
C GLY A 130 -11.82 54.75 -3.34
N GLY A 131 -12.49 53.96 -2.49
CA GLY A 131 -13.92 53.66 -2.56
C GLY A 131 -14.33 52.46 -3.42
N HIS A 132 -13.36 51.64 -3.89
CA HIS A 132 -13.64 50.45 -4.65
C HIS A 132 -13.70 49.25 -3.71
N THR A 133 -14.82 48.49 -3.75
CA THR A 133 -14.98 47.24 -3.02
C THR A 133 -14.77 46.06 -3.93
N ALA A 134 -14.10 45.01 -3.43
CA ALA A 134 -13.92 43.76 -4.15
C ALA A 134 -14.10 42.56 -3.23
N THR A 135 -14.52 41.46 -3.79
CA THR A 135 -14.65 40.16 -3.11
C THR A 135 -13.35 39.35 -3.23
N ALA A 136 -13.19 38.32 -2.42
CA ALA A 136 -12.06 37.41 -2.47
C ALA A 136 -11.89 36.76 -3.85
N GLY A 137 -12.99 36.38 -4.50
CA GLY A 137 -13.00 35.78 -5.83
C GLY A 137 -12.53 36.73 -6.95
N GLU A 138 -12.79 38.04 -6.82
CA GLU A 138 -12.36 39.05 -7.80
C GLU A 138 -10.87 39.34 -7.70
N ILE A 139 -10.29 39.29 -6.52
CA ILE A 139 -8.87 39.58 -6.29
C ILE A 139 -7.98 38.35 -6.31
N CYS A 140 -8.52 37.12 -6.29
CA CYS A 140 -7.70 35.91 -6.37
C CYS A 140 -7.08 35.74 -7.76
N THR A 141 -5.96 35.04 -7.81
CA THR A 141 -5.29 34.68 -9.08
C THR A 141 -5.46 33.18 -9.35
N LYS A 142 -5.90 32.85 -10.56
CA LYS A 142 -6.14 31.47 -10.98
C LYS A 142 -4.89 30.76 -11.54
N THR A 143 -3.90 31.53 -11.99
CA THR A 143 -2.83 31.00 -12.84
C THR A 143 -1.40 31.10 -12.29
N SER A 144 -1.16 31.88 -11.27
CA SER A 144 0.21 32.19 -10.80
C SER A 144 0.60 31.56 -9.47
N CYS A 145 -0.30 30.83 -8.83
CA CYS A 145 -0.01 30.19 -7.55
C CYS A 145 0.17 28.70 -7.71
N GLN A 146 1.33 28.23 -7.29
CA GLN A 146 1.61 26.81 -7.23
C GLN A 146 0.67 26.16 -6.20
N VAL A 147 -0.13 25.24 -6.65
CA VAL A 147 -0.87 24.29 -5.82
C VAL A 147 -0.10 22.99 -5.75
N ILE A 148 -0.27 22.26 -4.66
CA ILE A 148 0.41 20.98 -4.45
C ILE A 148 -0.65 19.87 -4.45
N SER A 149 -0.38 18.76 -5.15
CA SER A 149 -1.20 17.57 -5.08
C SER A 149 -0.97 16.87 -3.74
N LYS A 150 -2.02 16.30 -3.16
CA LYS A 150 -1.94 15.51 -1.95
C LYS A 150 -1.01 14.31 -2.07
N GLU A 151 -0.89 13.75 -3.28
CA GLU A 151 -0.04 12.59 -3.59
C GLU A 151 1.44 12.93 -3.76
N THR A 152 1.80 14.22 -3.71
CA THR A 152 3.20 14.63 -3.81
C THR A 152 4.00 14.04 -2.64
N LYS A 153 5.08 13.30 -2.95
CA LYS A 153 5.98 12.79 -1.91
C LYS A 153 6.63 13.96 -1.18
N LEU A 154 6.62 13.91 0.15
CA LEU A 154 7.10 15.03 0.97
C LEU A 154 8.57 15.38 0.67
N ARG A 155 9.41 14.39 0.39
CA ARG A 155 10.81 14.59 0.01
C ARG A 155 11.00 15.35 -1.31
N ASP A 156 10.00 15.31 -2.20
CA ASP A 156 10.02 16.02 -3.49
C ASP A 156 9.43 17.43 -3.39
N PHE A 157 8.76 17.71 -2.27
CA PHE A 157 8.20 19.03 -1.99
C PHE A 157 9.31 20.04 -1.69
N LYS A 158 9.57 20.95 -2.64
CA LYS A 158 10.54 22.04 -2.51
C LYS A 158 9.83 23.32 -2.09
N ALA A 159 9.83 23.59 -0.81
CA ALA A 159 9.23 24.81 -0.28
C ALA A 159 10.12 26.03 -0.52
N ASN A 160 9.48 27.17 -0.81
CA ASN A 160 10.12 28.48 -0.74
C ASN A 160 9.72 29.11 0.62
N SER A 161 10.69 29.35 1.49
CA SER A 161 10.47 29.86 2.84
C SER A 161 9.75 31.21 2.88
N HIS A 162 9.86 32.04 1.82
CA HIS A 162 9.18 33.33 1.73
C HIS A 162 7.67 33.23 1.46
N ILE A 163 7.18 32.03 1.12
CA ILE A 163 5.78 31.86 0.72
C ILE A 163 4.88 31.54 1.92
N GLY A 164 5.43 30.90 2.94
CA GLY A 164 4.73 30.53 4.18
C GLY A 164 3.89 29.26 4.08
N GLY A 165 3.08 29.10 3.03
CA GLY A 165 2.26 27.91 2.82
C GLY A 165 1.75 27.79 1.39
N TYR A 166 1.41 26.55 1.00
CA TYR A 166 0.91 26.20 -0.32
C TYR A 166 -0.45 25.52 -0.21
N PRO A 167 -1.47 25.95 -0.99
CA PRO A 167 -2.73 25.24 -1.09
C PRO A 167 -2.54 23.81 -1.59
N VAL A 168 -3.16 22.85 -0.92
CA VAL A 168 -3.23 21.46 -1.34
C VAL A 168 -4.59 21.25 -2.01
N VAL A 169 -4.56 20.78 -3.27
CA VAL A 169 -5.75 20.62 -4.10
C VAL A 169 -5.74 19.22 -4.72
N ASP A 170 -6.85 18.51 -4.59
CA ASP A 170 -7.07 17.21 -5.22
C ASP A 170 -8.26 17.29 -6.16
N ASN A 171 -8.05 17.01 -7.45
CA ASN A 171 -9.09 17.03 -8.49
C ASN A 171 -9.97 18.32 -8.46
N GLY A 172 -9.32 19.48 -8.25
CA GLY A 172 -10.02 20.76 -8.15
C GLY A 172 -10.66 21.06 -6.78
N THR A 173 -10.60 20.13 -5.84
CA THR A 173 -11.10 20.31 -4.48
C THR A 173 -9.97 20.75 -3.55
N TYR A 174 -10.18 21.81 -2.82
CA TYR A 174 -9.27 22.25 -1.78
C TYR A 174 -9.33 21.35 -0.55
N ILE A 175 -8.17 20.92 -0.07
CA ILE A 175 -8.04 20.01 1.09
C ILE A 175 -7.50 20.74 2.32
N GLY A 176 -6.54 21.63 2.12
CA GLY A 176 -5.83 22.32 3.20
C GLY A 176 -4.58 23.03 2.74
N ILE A 177 -3.66 23.23 3.65
CA ILE A 177 -2.38 23.90 3.38
C ILE A 177 -1.22 23.05 3.87
N ILE A 178 -0.15 22.99 3.08
CA ILE A 178 1.16 22.55 3.54
C ILE A 178 2.06 23.74 3.81
N ARG A 179 2.65 23.82 4.99
CA ARG A 179 3.55 24.93 5.35
C ARG A 179 4.93 24.73 4.71
N SER A 180 5.60 25.83 4.42
CA SER A 180 6.95 25.79 3.83
C SER A 180 8.04 25.25 4.76
N ASN A 181 7.78 25.21 6.06
CA ASN A 181 8.70 24.67 7.08
C ASN A 181 8.23 23.32 7.64
N ILE A 182 7.42 22.59 6.88
CA ILE A 182 6.93 21.28 7.30
C ILE A 182 8.09 20.29 7.50
N GLU A 183 8.02 19.53 8.57
CA GLU A 183 8.91 18.40 8.84
C GLU A 183 8.15 17.08 8.62
N ALA A 184 8.87 16.05 8.22
CA ALA A 184 8.29 14.72 8.12
C ALA A 184 7.76 14.26 9.50
N PRO A 185 6.70 13.43 9.52
CA PRO A 185 6.21 12.86 10.77
C PRO A 185 7.33 12.17 11.54
N LYS A 186 7.43 12.43 12.83
CA LYS A 186 8.46 11.80 13.69
C LYS A 186 8.22 10.31 13.88
N GLN A 187 6.98 9.88 13.77
CA GLN A 187 6.58 8.50 13.95
C GLN A 187 6.37 7.85 12.58
N LYS A 188 7.21 6.88 12.27
CA LYS A 188 7.13 6.11 11.03
C LYS A 188 6.04 5.03 11.13
N THR A 189 5.45 4.70 9.99
CA THR A 189 4.56 3.54 9.83
C THR A 189 5.36 2.26 10.11
N LYS A 190 4.84 1.38 10.95
CA LYS A 190 5.49 0.09 11.24
C LYS A 190 5.13 -0.94 10.19
N VAL A 191 6.13 -1.69 9.74
CA VAL A 191 5.97 -2.69 8.69
C VAL A 191 6.54 -4.03 9.14
N VAL A 192 5.77 -5.06 8.90
CA VAL A 192 6.18 -6.47 8.98
C VAL A 192 6.26 -6.99 7.55
N LEU A 193 7.36 -7.62 7.17
CA LEU A 193 7.49 -8.30 5.88
C LEU A 193 7.22 -9.79 6.06
N VAL A 194 6.45 -10.37 5.16
CA VAL A 194 6.20 -11.80 5.07
C VAL A 194 6.53 -12.29 3.67
N ASP A 195 7.10 -13.50 3.56
CA ASP A 195 7.32 -14.19 2.29
C ASP A 195 8.32 -13.52 1.35
N HIS A 196 9.17 -12.63 1.84
CA HIS A 196 10.28 -12.05 1.09
C HIS A 196 11.23 -11.26 1.99
N ASN A 197 12.45 -11.04 1.48
CA ASN A 197 13.45 -10.22 2.16
C ASN A 197 14.38 -9.46 1.20
N GLU A 198 14.31 -9.70 -0.10
CA GLU A 198 15.15 -9.02 -1.08
C GLU A 198 14.60 -7.61 -1.36
N LYS A 199 15.46 -6.58 -1.28
CA LYS A 199 15.06 -5.16 -1.43
C LYS A 199 14.23 -4.88 -2.69
N VAL A 200 14.52 -5.56 -3.79
CA VAL A 200 13.80 -5.39 -5.07
C VAL A 200 12.34 -5.88 -5.00
N GLN A 201 12.03 -6.75 -4.06
CA GLN A 201 10.70 -7.32 -3.85
C GLN A 201 9.88 -6.54 -2.81
N ILE A 202 10.52 -5.69 -2.00
CA ILE A 202 9.85 -4.89 -0.97
C ILE A 202 9.09 -3.74 -1.62
N ILE A 203 7.94 -3.39 -1.07
CA ILE A 203 7.16 -2.19 -1.45
C ILE A 203 8.08 -0.96 -1.45
N ASP A 204 7.88 -0.06 -2.42
CA ASP A 204 8.74 1.11 -2.59
C ASP A 204 8.79 1.99 -1.34
N ASP A 205 9.89 2.72 -1.20
CA ASP A 205 10.10 3.70 -0.12
C ASP A 205 10.07 3.12 1.30
N ILE A 206 10.44 1.84 1.45
CA ILE A 206 10.49 1.16 2.78
C ILE A 206 11.39 1.89 3.79
N GLU A 207 12.38 2.65 3.34
CA GLU A 207 13.25 3.48 4.18
C GLU A 207 12.51 4.61 4.91
N GLU A 208 11.33 5.00 4.42
CA GLU A 208 10.45 5.97 5.10
C GLU A 208 9.55 5.31 6.15
N ALA A 209 9.46 3.99 6.17
CA ALA A 209 8.78 3.20 7.19
C ALA A 209 9.77 2.65 8.25
N GLU A 210 9.25 2.03 9.29
CA GLU A 210 10.01 1.31 10.32
C GLU A 210 9.74 -0.19 10.16
N LEU A 211 10.72 -0.91 9.60
CA LEU A 211 10.67 -2.36 9.54
C LEU A 211 10.87 -2.94 10.94
N ILE A 212 9.92 -3.75 11.41
CA ILE A 212 9.94 -4.31 12.77
C ILE A 212 10.07 -5.83 12.82
N GLU A 213 9.60 -6.54 11.78
CA GLU A 213 9.65 -8.00 11.73
C GLU A 213 9.80 -8.49 10.28
N ASN A 214 10.42 -9.68 10.12
CA ASN A 214 10.45 -10.40 8.86
C ASN A 214 10.28 -11.90 9.08
N ILE A 215 9.27 -12.50 8.45
CA ILE A 215 8.99 -13.94 8.49
C ILE A 215 9.03 -14.47 7.06
N ASP A 216 9.93 -15.43 6.80
CA ASP A 216 10.20 -15.83 5.43
C ASP A 216 10.79 -17.26 5.36
N HIS A 217 10.64 -17.92 4.22
CA HIS A 217 11.22 -19.22 3.92
C HIS A 217 12.24 -19.19 2.76
N HIS A 218 12.44 -18.03 2.17
CA HIS A 218 13.38 -17.83 1.08
C HIS A 218 14.82 -17.70 1.56
N ARG A 219 15.79 -17.73 0.64
CA ARG A 219 17.16 -17.39 0.92
C ARG A 219 17.24 -15.94 1.44
N ILE A 220 18.20 -15.67 2.32
CA ILE A 220 18.44 -14.30 2.79
C ILE A 220 19.13 -13.50 1.67
N GLY A 221 18.43 -12.49 1.15
CA GLY A 221 18.82 -11.69 -0.02
C GLY A 221 19.32 -10.28 0.24
N GLY A 222 19.85 -10.01 1.44
CA GLY A 222 20.46 -8.71 1.76
C GLY A 222 19.53 -7.70 2.39
N LEU A 223 18.59 -8.14 3.23
CA LEU A 223 17.81 -7.26 4.09
C LEU A 223 18.74 -6.49 5.02
N VAL A 224 18.63 -5.17 5.00
CA VAL A 224 19.39 -4.25 5.88
C VAL A 224 18.41 -3.49 6.73
N THR A 225 18.66 -3.40 8.03
CA THR A 225 17.80 -2.70 8.98
C THR A 225 18.61 -1.74 9.83
N ASP A 226 18.03 -0.60 10.20
CA ASP A 226 18.68 0.40 11.06
C ASP A 226 18.62 0.02 12.54
N ILE A 227 17.70 -0.85 12.92
CA ILE A 227 17.47 -1.31 14.29
C ILE A 227 17.38 -2.84 14.31
N PRO A 228 17.59 -3.50 15.47
CA PRO A 228 17.28 -4.91 15.64
C PRO A 228 15.77 -5.18 15.42
N ILE A 229 15.47 -6.18 14.61
CA ILE A 229 14.09 -6.59 14.32
C ILE A 229 13.88 -8.06 14.69
N PHE A 230 12.61 -8.48 14.81
CA PHE A 230 12.29 -9.90 14.91
C PHE A 230 12.44 -10.56 13.54
N ILE A 231 13.21 -11.65 13.48
CA ILE A 231 13.40 -12.43 12.25
C ILE A 231 13.06 -13.88 12.54
N HIS A 232 12.20 -14.48 11.72
CA HIS A 232 11.89 -15.89 11.78
C HIS A 232 12.00 -16.53 10.39
N TYR A 233 12.99 -17.37 10.21
CA TYR A 233 13.26 -18.09 8.97
C TYR A 233 13.30 -19.60 9.22
N GLU A 234 12.63 -20.34 8.35
CA GLU A 234 12.69 -21.79 8.35
C GLU A 234 12.82 -22.35 6.93
N THR A 235 13.50 -23.49 6.81
CA THR A 235 13.61 -24.19 5.52
C THR A 235 12.37 -25.06 5.35
N VAL A 236 11.31 -24.47 4.84
CA VAL A 236 10.00 -25.08 4.54
C VAL A 236 9.52 -24.66 3.16
N GLY A 237 8.45 -25.25 2.66
CA GLY A 237 7.92 -24.96 1.33
C GLY A 237 7.08 -23.70 1.22
N CYS A 238 6.67 -23.07 2.35
CA CYS A 238 5.73 -21.95 2.33
C CYS A 238 5.80 -21.16 3.65
N THR A 239 5.69 -19.84 3.59
CA THR A 239 5.67 -18.97 4.79
C THR A 239 4.48 -19.27 5.68
N CYS A 240 3.31 -19.63 5.11
CA CYS A 240 2.15 -19.99 5.91
C CYS A 240 2.36 -21.24 6.78
N THR A 241 3.30 -22.13 6.45
CA THR A 241 3.71 -23.23 7.33
C THR A 241 4.35 -22.69 8.62
N ILE A 242 5.21 -21.67 8.49
CA ILE A 242 5.82 -20.98 9.65
C ILE A 242 4.73 -20.31 10.49
N LEU A 243 3.83 -19.58 9.85
CA LEU A 243 2.79 -18.82 10.54
C LEU A 243 1.83 -19.72 11.32
N ALA A 244 1.40 -20.85 10.76
CA ALA A 244 0.57 -21.82 11.47
C ALA A 244 1.27 -22.33 12.75
N ASN A 245 2.58 -22.60 12.66
CA ASN A 245 3.37 -23.01 13.82
C ASN A 245 3.52 -21.89 14.85
N LEU A 246 3.62 -20.62 14.43
CA LEU A 246 3.63 -19.47 15.34
C LEU A 246 2.29 -19.34 16.10
N TYR A 247 1.14 -19.55 15.45
CA TYR A 247 -0.14 -19.58 16.14
C TYR A 247 -0.13 -20.60 17.29
N TRP A 248 0.29 -21.84 17.00
CA TRP A 248 0.35 -22.90 18.01
C TRP A 248 1.38 -22.59 19.11
N GLN A 249 2.53 -22.05 18.75
CA GLN A 249 3.59 -21.67 19.70
C GLN A 249 3.12 -20.59 20.67
N TYR A 250 2.36 -19.61 20.18
CA TYR A 250 1.80 -18.52 21.00
C TYR A 250 0.48 -18.89 21.69
N GLY A 251 0.00 -20.14 21.52
CA GLY A 251 -1.22 -20.61 22.13
C GLY A 251 -2.49 -19.92 21.59
N GLN A 252 -2.40 -19.39 20.37
CA GLN A 252 -3.54 -18.76 19.70
C GLN A 252 -4.31 -19.76 18.84
N GLU A 253 -5.63 -19.60 18.81
CA GLU A 253 -6.47 -20.42 17.94
C GLU A 253 -6.42 -19.91 16.50
N ILE A 254 -6.35 -20.83 15.53
CA ILE A 254 -6.44 -20.49 14.11
C ILE A 254 -7.92 -20.47 13.71
N PRO A 255 -8.49 -19.31 13.34
CA PRO A 255 -9.87 -19.26 12.85
C PRO A 255 -10.04 -20.11 11.58
N LYS A 256 -11.24 -20.69 11.41
CA LYS A 256 -11.54 -21.61 10.30
C LYS A 256 -11.17 -21.02 8.92
N ASN A 257 -11.54 -19.80 8.69
CA ASN A 257 -11.27 -19.08 7.42
C ASN A 257 -9.78 -18.76 7.23
N ILE A 258 -9.06 -18.39 8.29
CA ILE A 258 -7.60 -18.19 8.28
C ILE A 258 -6.87 -19.51 8.00
N ALA A 259 -7.31 -20.60 8.61
CA ALA A 259 -6.76 -21.94 8.33
C ALA A 259 -6.88 -22.28 6.84
N GLY A 260 -8.01 -21.91 6.23
CA GLY A 260 -8.24 -22.10 4.80
C GLY A 260 -7.28 -21.29 3.94
N LEU A 261 -7.02 -20.03 4.26
CA LEU A 261 -6.04 -19.20 3.53
C LEU A 261 -4.61 -19.76 3.66
N MET A 262 -4.20 -20.12 4.89
CA MET A 262 -2.87 -20.71 5.08
C MET A 262 -2.72 -22.05 4.35
N LEU A 263 -3.78 -22.87 4.33
CA LEU A 263 -3.80 -24.09 3.54
C LEU A 263 -3.65 -23.81 2.05
N SER A 264 -4.34 -22.79 1.52
CA SER A 264 -4.24 -22.38 0.11
C SER A 264 -2.82 -22.01 -0.27
N ALA A 265 -2.13 -21.23 0.56
CA ALA A 265 -0.74 -20.86 0.39
C ALA A 265 0.17 -22.09 0.32
N ILE A 266 0.05 -23.01 1.28
CA ILE A 266 0.88 -24.23 1.31
C ILE A 266 0.63 -25.10 0.07
N ILE A 267 -0.62 -25.22 -0.38
CA ILE A 267 -0.96 -25.98 -1.59
C ILE A 267 -0.34 -25.34 -2.82
N SER A 268 -0.44 -24.01 -2.94
CA SER A 268 0.13 -23.22 -4.05
C SER A 268 1.63 -23.43 -4.15
N ASP A 269 2.39 -23.07 -3.13
CA ASP A 269 3.86 -23.12 -3.14
C ASP A 269 4.46 -24.52 -3.27
N THR A 270 3.76 -25.48 -2.69
CA THR A 270 4.20 -26.89 -2.76
C THR A 270 3.63 -27.63 -3.95
N VAL A 271 2.80 -26.99 -4.77
CA VAL A 271 2.09 -27.61 -5.90
C VAL A 271 1.40 -28.90 -5.45
N LEU A 272 0.60 -28.82 -4.41
CA LEU A 272 -0.02 -29.96 -3.73
C LEU A 272 1.01 -31.05 -3.37
N PHE A 273 2.10 -30.63 -2.69
CA PHE A 273 3.22 -31.45 -2.20
C PHE A 273 4.13 -32.09 -3.28
N ARG A 274 4.06 -31.60 -4.54
CA ARG A 274 4.88 -32.09 -5.64
C ARG A 274 6.16 -31.29 -5.82
N SER A 275 6.23 -30.07 -5.27
CA SER A 275 7.43 -29.24 -5.35
C SER A 275 8.61 -29.89 -4.60
N PRO A 276 9.83 -29.81 -5.13
CA PRO A 276 11.02 -30.28 -4.43
C PRO A 276 11.33 -29.49 -3.14
N THR A 277 10.75 -28.31 -2.98
CA THR A 277 10.86 -27.47 -1.77
C THR A 277 9.94 -27.92 -0.65
N CYS A 278 8.94 -28.78 -0.95
CA CYS A 278 7.98 -29.28 0.02
C CYS A 278 8.65 -30.15 1.09
N THR A 279 8.37 -29.87 2.35
CA THR A 279 8.88 -30.64 3.50
C THR A 279 7.75 -31.44 4.15
N GLU A 280 8.14 -32.40 5.03
CA GLU A 280 7.13 -33.11 5.84
C GLU A 280 6.37 -32.18 6.78
N LYS A 281 7.03 -31.11 7.24
CA LYS A 281 6.39 -30.07 8.06
C LYS A 281 5.24 -29.38 7.32
N ASP A 282 5.40 -29.10 6.01
CA ASP A 282 4.34 -28.52 5.18
C ASP A 282 3.15 -29.47 5.08
N LYS A 283 3.40 -30.75 4.83
CA LYS A 283 2.35 -31.78 4.70
C LYS A 283 1.56 -31.96 6.00
N GLU A 284 2.27 -32.03 7.14
CA GLU A 284 1.62 -32.17 8.46
C GLU A 284 0.81 -30.94 8.82
N THR A 285 1.36 -29.74 8.55
CA THR A 285 0.69 -28.47 8.78
C THR A 285 -0.56 -28.35 7.92
N ALA A 286 -0.47 -28.66 6.62
CA ALA A 286 -1.61 -28.63 5.71
C ALA A 286 -2.74 -29.56 6.13
N LYS A 287 -2.44 -30.78 6.60
CA LYS A 287 -3.45 -31.73 7.12
C LYS A 287 -4.19 -31.16 8.33
N LYS A 288 -3.47 -30.53 9.27
CA LYS A 288 -4.08 -29.88 10.44
C LYS A 288 -4.95 -28.71 10.02
N LEU A 289 -4.46 -27.85 9.11
CA LEU A 289 -5.18 -26.69 8.59
C LEU A 289 -6.45 -27.12 7.82
N ALA A 290 -6.39 -28.18 7.00
CA ALA A 290 -7.55 -28.71 6.28
C ALA A 290 -8.64 -29.17 7.27
N THR A 291 -8.24 -29.82 8.38
CA THR A 291 -9.17 -30.23 9.44
C THR A 291 -9.82 -29.01 10.09
N ILE A 292 -9.07 -27.97 10.43
CA ILE A 292 -9.59 -26.73 11.04
C ILE A 292 -10.50 -26.00 10.05
N ALA A 293 -10.08 -25.88 8.79
CA ALA A 293 -10.84 -25.24 7.71
C ALA A 293 -12.11 -26.04 7.35
N GLY A 294 -12.15 -27.32 7.69
CA GLY A 294 -13.29 -28.21 7.39
C GLY A 294 -13.44 -28.49 5.89
N VAL A 295 -12.32 -28.66 5.19
CA VAL A 295 -12.27 -28.99 3.76
C VAL A 295 -11.53 -30.31 3.51
N ASN A 296 -11.87 -30.99 2.41
CA ASN A 296 -11.05 -32.09 1.92
C ASN A 296 -9.82 -31.49 1.21
N LEU A 297 -8.63 -31.84 1.72
CA LEU A 297 -7.38 -31.26 1.26
C LEU A 297 -7.12 -31.48 -0.23
N GLU A 298 -7.35 -32.71 -0.71
CA GLU A 298 -7.06 -33.07 -2.11
C GLU A 298 -8.08 -32.43 -3.07
N GLU A 299 -9.37 -32.49 -2.74
CA GLU A 299 -10.44 -31.90 -3.56
C GLU A 299 -10.27 -30.38 -3.65
N TYR A 300 -10.14 -29.71 -2.49
CA TYR A 300 -9.93 -28.28 -2.44
C TYR A 300 -8.62 -27.86 -3.15
N GLY A 301 -7.53 -28.62 -2.94
CA GLY A 301 -6.26 -28.34 -3.57
C GLY A 301 -6.31 -28.42 -5.09
N MET A 302 -7.05 -29.37 -5.63
CA MET A 302 -7.24 -29.49 -7.08
C MET A 302 -8.11 -28.34 -7.63
N GLU A 303 -9.14 -27.90 -6.90
CA GLU A 303 -9.95 -26.74 -7.30
C GLU A 303 -9.11 -25.45 -7.31
N LEU A 304 -8.29 -25.22 -6.28
CA LEU A 304 -7.39 -24.08 -6.16
C LEU A 304 -6.40 -24.01 -7.34
N LEU A 305 -5.67 -25.12 -7.59
CA LEU A 305 -4.69 -25.17 -8.68
C LEU A 305 -5.35 -25.05 -10.05
N LYS A 306 -6.57 -25.58 -10.22
CA LYS A 306 -7.35 -25.39 -11.44
C LYS A 306 -7.73 -23.94 -11.67
N ALA A 307 -8.15 -23.22 -10.61
CA ALA A 307 -8.45 -21.79 -10.70
C ALA A 307 -7.22 -20.97 -11.11
N GLY A 308 -6.03 -21.29 -10.57
CA GLY A 308 -4.77 -20.66 -10.92
C GLY A 308 -4.30 -20.96 -12.35
N SER A 309 -4.62 -22.15 -12.86
CA SER A 309 -4.22 -22.58 -14.20
C SER A 309 -5.16 -22.15 -15.33
N ASP A 310 -6.25 -21.46 -15.01
CA ASP A 310 -7.19 -20.95 -16.01
C ASP A 310 -6.60 -19.72 -16.73
N VAL A 311 -6.19 -19.94 -17.98
CA VAL A 311 -5.63 -18.92 -18.88
C VAL A 311 -6.55 -18.61 -20.06
N SER A 312 -7.80 -19.00 -19.97
CA SER A 312 -8.79 -18.87 -21.05
C SER A 312 -9.00 -17.43 -21.53
N ASP A 313 -8.86 -16.45 -20.63
CA ASP A 313 -8.97 -15.02 -20.90
C ASP A 313 -7.61 -14.34 -21.21
N TYR A 314 -6.50 -15.09 -21.25
CA TYR A 314 -5.20 -14.51 -21.55
C TYR A 314 -5.03 -14.31 -23.05
N SER A 315 -4.53 -13.14 -23.45
CA SER A 315 -4.02 -12.93 -24.80
C SER A 315 -2.74 -13.74 -25.01
N ASP A 316 -2.40 -14.06 -26.27
CA ASP A 316 -1.16 -14.77 -26.59
C ASP A 316 0.07 -14.02 -26.09
N GLU A 317 0.05 -12.67 -26.17
CA GLU A 317 1.11 -11.84 -25.59
C GLU A 317 1.21 -11.99 -24.07
N LYS A 318 0.08 -12.04 -23.36
CA LYS A 318 0.06 -12.25 -21.91
C LYS A 318 0.57 -13.64 -21.53
N ILE A 319 0.22 -14.67 -22.29
CA ILE A 319 0.72 -16.04 -22.12
C ILE A 319 2.26 -16.08 -22.22
N VAL A 320 2.81 -15.50 -23.28
CA VAL A 320 4.27 -15.48 -23.50
C VAL A 320 5.02 -14.66 -22.45
N ARG A 321 4.39 -13.61 -21.93
CA ARG A 321 5.01 -12.73 -20.91
C ARG A 321 4.78 -13.18 -19.46
N THR A 322 4.03 -14.26 -19.25
CA THR A 322 3.80 -14.78 -17.89
C THR A 322 5.11 -15.32 -17.33
N ASP A 323 5.48 -14.85 -16.14
CA ASP A 323 6.73 -15.17 -15.44
C ASP A 323 7.97 -15.11 -16.37
N LEU A 324 8.05 -14.06 -17.19
CA LEU A 324 9.13 -13.87 -18.15
C LEU A 324 10.39 -13.40 -17.42
N LYS A 325 11.46 -14.17 -17.51
CA LYS A 325 12.79 -13.83 -16.99
C LYS A 325 13.78 -13.67 -18.14
N GLU A 326 14.58 -12.61 -18.08
CA GLU A 326 15.60 -12.33 -19.07
C GLU A 326 17.00 -12.67 -18.54
N PHE A 327 17.77 -13.33 -19.36
CA PHE A 327 19.14 -13.74 -19.06
C PHE A 327 20.08 -13.24 -20.16
N GLU A 328 21.21 -12.70 -19.79
CA GLU A 328 22.26 -12.33 -20.74
C GLU A 328 23.29 -13.48 -20.84
N ALA A 329 23.50 -14.00 -22.05
CA ALA A 329 24.51 -15.02 -22.33
C ALA A 329 25.20 -14.73 -23.67
N ASN A 330 26.52 -14.60 -23.66
CA ASN A 330 27.35 -14.35 -24.86
C ASN A 330 26.88 -13.13 -25.67
N GLY A 331 26.47 -12.03 -25.02
CA GLY A 331 25.99 -10.81 -25.66
C GLY A 331 24.61 -10.94 -26.33
N LYS A 332 23.86 -11.97 -25.98
CA LYS A 332 22.47 -12.18 -26.40
C LYS A 332 21.56 -12.22 -25.19
N ILE A 333 20.38 -11.62 -25.33
CA ILE A 333 19.31 -11.71 -24.33
C ILE A 333 18.47 -12.94 -24.64
N ILE A 334 18.31 -13.81 -23.67
CA ILE A 334 17.44 -14.98 -23.71
C ILE A 334 16.29 -14.70 -22.75
N SER A 335 15.06 -14.66 -23.26
CA SER A 335 13.86 -14.50 -22.46
C SER A 335 13.19 -15.87 -22.29
N ILE A 336 12.91 -16.25 -21.04
CA ILE A 336 12.24 -17.51 -20.69
C ILE A 336 10.96 -17.16 -19.96
N GLY A 337 9.81 -17.43 -20.58
CA GLY A 337 8.50 -17.36 -19.95
C GLY A 337 8.10 -18.73 -19.40
N GLN A 338 7.46 -18.74 -18.22
CA GLN A 338 6.92 -19.95 -17.62
C GLN A 338 5.44 -19.78 -17.34
N ILE A 339 4.64 -20.74 -17.76
CA ILE A 339 3.23 -20.80 -17.46
C ILE A 339 2.89 -22.19 -16.90
N GLN A 340 2.16 -22.22 -15.80
CA GLN A 340 1.63 -23.45 -15.23
C GLN A 340 0.18 -23.64 -15.63
N VAL A 341 -0.13 -24.78 -16.23
CA VAL A 341 -1.49 -25.14 -16.64
C VAL A 341 -1.76 -26.61 -16.34
N MET A 342 -3.03 -26.93 -16.09
CA MET A 342 -3.46 -28.30 -15.88
C MET A 342 -3.59 -29.09 -17.19
N ASP A 343 -3.88 -28.39 -18.30
CA ASP A 343 -3.98 -28.95 -19.65
C ASP A 343 -3.26 -28.02 -20.63
N THR A 344 -2.34 -28.60 -21.40
CA THR A 344 -1.55 -27.86 -22.38
C THR A 344 -2.21 -27.77 -23.75
N THR A 345 -3.32 -28.46 -23.97
CA THR A 345 -3.98 -28.58 -25.28
C THR A 345 -4.34 -27.24 -25.87
N ASP A 346 -4.91 -26.33 -25.05
CA ASP A 346 -5.32 -25.00 -25.51
C ASP A 346 -4.13 -24.07 -25.79
N ILE A 347 -3.00 -24.26 -25.08
CA ILE A 347 -1.82 -23.40 -25.22
C ILE A 347 -0.97 -23.81 -26.43
N LEU A 348 -0.80 -25.12 -26.64
CA LEU A 348 -0.02 -25.64 -27.77
C LEU A 348 -0.70 -25.45 -29.13
N GLY A 349 -2.00 -25.10 -29.11
CA GLY A 349 -2.78 -24.78 -30.29
C GLY A 349 -2.78 -23.32 -30.72
N ARG A 350 -2.25 -22.44 -29.85
CA ARG A 350 -2.09 -21.00 -30.09
C ARG A 350 -0.67 -20.68 -30.50
#